data_7cddeab10b070349723e17c23890e873
#
_entry.id   7cddeab10b070349723e17c23890e873
#
_cell.length_a   1.000
_cell.length_b   1.000
_cell.length_c   1.000
_cell.angle_alpha   90.00
_cell.angle_beta   90.00
_cell.angle_gamma   90.00
#
_symmetry.space_group_name_H-M   'P 1'
#
loop_
_entity.id
_entity.type
_entity.pdbx_description
1 polymer ?
#
loop_
_entity_poly.entity_id
_entity_poly.type
_entity_poly.pdbx_seq_one_letter_code
_entity_poly.pdbx_strand_id
1 'polypeptide(L)'
;MIMSENAYPTAKVGDQEVPWDPEQLRRIQEHPCFSEKACHRFGRMHLAVAPRCNIQCNYCIRDFDCVNETRPGVTSQVLTPAEALQRVDEVMEKLHYIKVVAVAGPGEPLYNEATFETFRLVGEKYPKLILCVSTNGLLLPDEIERLDSLGVSNVTVTLNAVDPNIGKEIYEHVIYAGKKYTGLEAAELLLDHQLRGLEEAVRRKMIVKVNTVLIPTINDGHIMDITKRIKRLGVYIQNVMPLIPQYRFAHLSPPTPAEKRAVQDELAKVMKQMRHCRQCRSDAIGKLGCDVQQEFDKSEKADKS
;
A
#
# COMPACT_ATOMS: atom_id res chain seq x y z
N MET A 1 -32.92 27.54 -11.56
CA MET A 1 -31.85 27.50 -10.54
C MET A 1 -30.92 26.35 -10.90
N ILE A 2 -29.87 26.64 -11.66
CA ILE A 2 -28.96 25.65 -12.23
C ILE A 2 -27.97 25.34 -11.12
N MET A 3 -28.06 24.15 -10.55
CA MET A 3 -27.07 23.63 -9.58
C MET A 3 -25.75 23.38 -10.34
N SER A 4 -24.68 24.04 -9.92
CA SER A 4 -23.34 23.89 -10.47
C SER A 4 -22.78 22.52 -10.08
N GLU A 5 -22.84 21.56 -11.00
CA GLU A 5 -22.32 20.19 -10.85
C GLU A 5 -20.80 20.07 -11.06
N ASN A 6 -20.01 21.09 -10.78
CA ASN A 6 -18.54 21.07 -10.96
C ASN A 6 -17.76 21.44 -9.70
N ALA A 7 -18.16 20.96 -8.53
CA ALA A 7 -17.26 20.98 -7.40
C ALA A 7 -16.26 19.80 -7.55
N TYR A 8 -15.02 20.11 -7.91
CA TYR A 8 -13.93 19.13 -7.83
C TYR A 8 -13.87 18.57 -6.40
N PRO A 9 -13.72 17.24 -6.23
CA PRO A 9 -13.60 16.68 -4.90
C PRO A 9 -12.39 17.31 -4.20
N THR A 10 -12.57 17.72 -2.96
CA THR A 10 -11.55 18.37 -2.14
C THR A 10 -10.81 17.37 -1.25
N ALA A 11 -9.53 17.61 -1.01
CA ALA A 11 -8.79 17.00 0.09
C ALA A 11 -8.88 17.91 1.32
N LYS A 12 -8.98 17.33 2.51
CA LYS A 12 -8.80 18.11 3.75
C LYS A 12 -7.35 17.97 4.19
N VAL A 13 -6.63 19.10 4.23
CA VAL A 13 -5.30 19.20 4.82
C VAL A 13 -5.44 20.11 6.04
N GLY A 14 -5.40 19.54 7.23
CA GLY A 14 -5.80 20.23 8.45
C GLY A 14 -7.28 20.60 8.39
N ASP A 15 -7.60 21.86 8.67
CA ASP A 15 -8.98 22.40 8.59
C ASP A 15 -9.33 23.01 7.22
N GLN A 16 -8.40 23.01 6.27
CA GLN A 16 -8.60 23.58 4.93
C GLN A 16 -9.02 22.52 3.92
N GLU A 17 -10.03 22.83 3.11
CA GLU A 17 -10.37 22.05 1.92
C GLU A 17 -9.53 22.53 0.74
N VAL A 18 -8.64 21.64 0.25
CA VAL A 18 -7.79 21.90 -0.90
C VAL A 18 -8.35 21.13 -2.10
N PRO A 19 -8.67 21.78 -3.21
CA PRO A 19 -9.12 21.06 -4.41
C PRO A 19 -7.98 20.23 -4.97
N TRP A 20 -8.32 19.00 -5.42
CA TRP A 20 -7.39 18.15 -6.16
C TRP A 20 -7.07 18.82 -7.51
N ASP A 21 -5.80 18.84 -7.87
CA ASP A 21 -5.42 19.27 -9.23
C ASP A 21 -5.80 18.21 -10.29
N PRO A 22 -5.84 18.57 -11.58
CA PRO A 22 -6.26 17.65 -12.64
C PRO A 22 -5.43 16.35 -12.71
N GLU A 23 -4.13 16.41 -12.41
CA GLU A 23 -3.27 15.24 -12.43
C GLU A 23 -3.52 14.32 -11.23
N GLN A 24 -3.74 14.87 -10.04
CA GLN A 24 -4.17 14.10 -8.89
C GLN A 24 -5.51 13.40 -9.15
N LEU A 25 -6.47 14.10 -9.78
CA LEU A 25 -7.76 13.51 -10.16
C LEU A 25 -7.58 12.36 -11.15
N ARG A 26 -6.73 12.52 -12.16
CA ARG A 26 -6.40 11.46 -13.13
C ARG A 26 -5.84 10.23 -12.39
N ARG A 27 -4.86 10.42 -11.50
CA ARG A 27 -4.24 9.33 -10.72
C ARG A 27 -5.26 8.60 -9.86
N ILE A 28 -6.21 9.31 -9.24
CA ILE A 28 -7.30 8.70 -8.48
C ILE A 28 -8.23 7.90 -9.39
N GLN A 29 -8.62 8.48 -10.54
CA GLN A 29 -9.61 7.89 -11.45
C GLN A 29 -9.09 6.70 -12.25
N GLU A 30 -7.78 6.62 -12.46
CA GLU A 30 -7.13 5.53 -13.20
C GLU A 30 -6.53 4.46 -12.30
N HIS A 31 -6.40 4.71 -10.98
CA HIS A 31 -5.80 3.75 -10.07
C HIS A 31 -6.85 2.79 -9.48
N PRO A 32 -6.79 1.47 -9.75
CA PRO A 32 -7.81 0.52 -9.32
C PRO A 32 -7.97 0.42 -7.78
N CYS A 33 -6.93 0.70 -6.99
CA CYS A 33 -7.03 0.67 -5.53
C CYS A 33 -7.60 1.95 -4.91
N PHE A 34 -7.69 3.06 -5.66
CA PHE A 34 -8.16 4.35 -5.16
C PHE A 34 -9.58 4.70 -5.64
N SER A 35 -10.07 4.02 -6.67
CA SER A 35 -11.40 4.22 -7.24
C SER A 35 -12.08 2.89 -7.56
N GLU A 36 -13.27 2.68 -7.01
CA GLU A 36 -14.09 1.50 -7.32
C GLU A 36 -14.46 1.44 -8.81
N LYS A 37 -14.75 2.60 -9.43
CA LYS A 37 -15.02 2.66 -10.88
C LYS A 37 -13.78 2.27 -11.71
N ALA A 38 -12.58 2.60 -11.24
CA ALA A 38 -11.34 2.27 -11.90
C ALA A 38 -11.03 0.77 -11.86
N CYS A 39 -11.38 0.06 -10.78
CA CYS A 39 -11.01 -1.35 -10.61
C CYS A 39 -11.62 -2.28 -11.67
N HIS A 40 -12.71 -1.88 -12.30
CA HIS A 40 -13.35 -2.62 -13.41
C HIS A 40 -12.80 -2.26 -14.79
N ARG A 41 -12.14 -1.11 -14.93
CA ARG A 41 -11.65 -0.58 -16.21
C ARG A 41 -10.15 -0.76 -16.38
N PHE A 42 -9.39 -0.47 -15.33
CA PHE A 42 -7.94 -0.41 -15.35
C PHE A 42 -7.33 -1.52 -14.51
N GLY A 43 -6.11 -1.88 -14.87
CA GLY A 43 -5.31 -2.87 -14.17
C GLY A 43 -4.10 -2.25 -13.47
N ARG A 44 -3.53 -3.05 -12.57
CA ARG A 44 -2.23 -2.80 -11.93
C ARG A 44 -1.31 -3.96 -12.21
N MET A 45 0.00 -3.68 -12.10
CA MET A 45 1.05 -4.65 -12.06
C MET A 45 1.86 -4.44 -10.77
N HIS A 46 2.06 -5.49 -10.01
CA HIS A 46 2.98 -5.52 -8.88
C HIS A 46 4.29 -6.16 -9.31
N LEU A 47 5.41 -5.53 -8.93
CA LEU A 47 6.75 -6.04 -9.19
C LEU A 47 7.38 -6.49 -7.87
N ALA A 48 7.65 -7.78 -7.76
CA ALA A 48 8.18 -8.42 -6.56
C ALA A 48 9.71 -8.26 -6.51
N VAL A 49 10.21 -7.07 -6.16
CA VAL A 49 11.64 -6.72 -6.14
C VAL A 49 12.20 -6.49 -4.74
N ALA A 50 11.38 -6.58 -3.69
CA ALA A 50 11.72 -6.16 -2.34
C ALA A 50 11.63 -7.32 -1.31
N PRO A 51 12.59 -8.26 -1.29
CA PRO A 51 12.49 -9.44 -0.41
C PRO A 51 12.77 -9.17 1.07
N ARG A 52 13.56 -8.14 1.41
CA ARG A 52 13.94 -7.84 2.79
C ARG A 52 12.93 -6.90 3.45
N CYS A 53 12.82 -7.00 4.79
CA CYS A 53 12.00 -6.08 5.57
C CYS A 53 12.73 -5.68 6.87
N ASN A 54 12.44 -4.49 7.34
CA ASN A 54 13.05 -3.87 8.51
C ASN A 54 12.14 -3.87 9.75
N ILE A 55 10.98 -4.52 9.70
CA ILE A 55 10.12 -4.73 10.88
C ILE A 55 9.67 -6.19 10.97
N GLN A 56 9.29 -6.63 12.17
CA GLN A 56 8.62 -7.90 12.40
C GLN A 56 7.25 -7.64 13.02
N CYS A 57 6.21 -7.86 12.23
CA CYS A 57 4.83 -7.85 12.73
C CYS A 57 4.49 -9.20 13.38
N ASN A 58 3.71 -9.19 14.49
CA ASN A 58 3.32 -10.39 15.21
C ASN A 58 2.34 -11.30 14.45
N TYR A 59 1.85 -10.85 13.28
CA TYR A 59 0.99 -11.60 12.36
C TYR A 59 1.69 -11.93 11.03
N CYS A 60 3.01 -11.79 10.92
CA CYS A 60 3.74 -12.01 9.66
C CYS A 60 4.75 -13.15 9.79
N ILE A 61 4.66 -14.12 8.88
CA ILE A 61 5.69 -15.14 8.65
C ILE A 61 6.53 -14.67 7.48
N ARG A 62 7.85 -14.54 7.70
CA ARG A 62 8.79 -14.00 6.71
C ARG A 62 8.99 -14.89 5.49
N ASP A 63 8.54 -16.14 5.56
CA ASP A 63 8.61 -17.09 4.45
C ASP A 63 7.55 -16.83 3.36
N PHE A 64 6.63 -15.90 3.63
CA PHE A 64 5.54 -15.52 2.71
C PHE A 64 5.58 -14.02 2.40
N ASP A 65 4.79 -13.63 1.41
CA ASP A 65 4.56 -12.22 1.07
C ASP A 65 4.02 -11.41 2.24
N CYS A 66 4.25 -10.12 2.23
CA CYS A 66 3.77 -9.21 3.26
C CYS A 66 2.24 -9.23 3.37
N VAL A 67 1.72 -9.67 4.52
CA VAL A 67 0.28 -9.79 4.79
C VAL A 67 -0.44 -8.45 4.94
N ASN A 68 0.29 -7.35 5.05
CA ASN A 68 -0.26 -6.00 5.08
C ASN A 68 -0.76 -5.54 3.70
N GLU A 69 -0.21 -6.12 2.64
CA GLU A 69 -0.46 -5.69 1.27
C GLU A 69 -1.08 -6.81 0.43
N THR A 70 -0.72 -8.06 0.74
CA THR A 70 -0.98 -9.19 -0.11
C THR A 70 -1.63 -10.33 0.67
N ARG A 71 -2.22 -11.27 -0.08
CA ARG A 71 -2.56 -12.57 0.51
C ARG A 71 -1.26 -13.32 0.77
N PRO A 72 -1.18 -14.10 1.86
CA PRO A 72 -0.07 -15.02 2.05
C PRO A 72 -0.11 -16.02 0.89
N GLY A 73 0.78 -15.83 -0.01
CA GLY A 73 1.04 -16.67 -1.16
C GLY A 73 2.52 -16.59 -1.41
N VAL A 74 3.05 -17.57 -2.07
CA VAL A 74 4.43 -17.51 -2.49
C VAL A 74 4.47 -16.69 -3.77
N THR A 75 5.21 -15.57 -3.75
CA THR A 75 5.63 -14.89 -4.96
C THR A 75 6.32 -15.89 -5.86
N SER A 76 5.94 -15.95 -7.12
CA SER A 76 6.50 -16.92 -8.06
C SER A 76 8.01 -16.72 -8.25
N GLN A 77 8.46 -15.46 -8.22
CA GLN A 77 9.86 -15.08 -8.38
C GLN A 77 10.12 -13.69 -7.81
N VAL A 78 11.26 -13.51 -7.14
CA VAL A 78 11.80 -12.18 -6.82
C VAL A 78 12.65 -11.74 -8.02
N LEU A 79 12.29 -10.58 -8.58
CA LEU A 79 12.90 -10.04 -9.79
C LEU A 79 14.06 -9.10 -9.44
N THR A 80 15.07 -9.07 -10.28
CA THR A 80 16.00 -7.93 -10.36
C THR A 80 15.32 -6.73 -11.03
N PRO A 81 15.83 -5.50 -10.89
CA PRO A 81 15.26 -4.33 -11.56
C PRO A 81 15.18 -4.47 -13.09
N ALA A 82 16.16 -5.12 -13.71
CA ALA A 82 16.17 -5.38 -15.15
C ALA A 82 15.10 -6.38 -15.58
N GLU A 83 14.93 -7.48 -14.85
CA GLU A 83 13.86 -8.46 -15.08
C GLU A 83 12.48 -7.83 -14.81
N ALA A 84 12.37 -6.95 -13.81
CA ALA A 84 11.14 -6.21 -13.55
C ALA A 84 10.76 -5.30 -14.73
N LEU A 85 11.72 -4.58 -15.31
CA LEU A 85 11.47 -3.77 -16.52
C LEU A 85 11.07 -4.65 -17.70
N GLN A 86 11.77 -5.78 -17.93
CA GLN A 86 11.39 -6.73 -18.99
C GLN A 86 9.95 -7.23 -18.78
N ARG A 87 9.56 -7.55 -17.56
CA ARG A 87 8.18 -7.95 -17.23
C ARG A 87 7.18 -6.84 -17.54
N VAL A 88 7.53 -5.57 -17.28
CA VAL A 88 6.68 -4.42 -17.67
C VAL A 88 6.54 -4.37 -19.18
N ASP A 89 7.61 -4.54 -19.95
CA ASP A 89 7.58 -4.54 -21.41
C ASP A 89 6.59 -5.60 -21.94
N GLU A 90 6.75 -6.85 -21.52
CA GLU A 90 5.91 -7.98 -21.94
C GLU A 90 4.42 -7.75 -21.64
N VAL A 91 4.14 -7.18 -20.46
CA VAL A 91 2.77 -6.91 -20.03
C VAL A 91 2.18 -5.73 -20.80
N MET A 92 2.92 -4.67 -21.00
CA MET A 92 2.43 -3.47 -21.72
C MET A 92 2.17 -3.73 -23.20
N GLU A 93 2.90 -4.67 -23.83
CA GLU A 93 2.61 -5.13 -25.18
C GLU A 93 1.23 -5.81 -25.32
N LYS A 94 0.81 -6.53 -24.28
CA LYS A 94 -0.42 -7.35 -24.29
C LYS A 94 -1.61 -6.68 -23.61
N LEU A 95 -1.37 -5.92 -22.54
CA LEU A 95 -2.40 -5.44 -21.62
C LEU A 95 -2.46 -3.90 -21.56
N HIS A 96 -3.01 -3.26 -22.56
CA HIS A 96 -3.09 -1.78 -22.67
C HIS A 96 -3.95 -1.11 -21.59
N TYR A 97 -4.71 -1.87 -20.80
CA TYR A 97 -5.50 -1.36 -19.69
C TYR A 97 -4.71 -1.23 -18.38
N ILE A 98 -3.46 -1.67 -18.34
CA ILE A 98 -2.59 -1.44 -17.17
C ILE A 98 -2.25 0.05 -17.08
N LYS A 99 -2.50 0.64 -15.92
CA LYS A 99 -2.23 2.05 -15.62
C LYS A 99 -1.28 2.24 -14.45
N VAL A 100 -1.11 1.22 -13.62
CA VAL A 100 -0.36 1.30 -12.39
C VAL A 100 0.74 0.23 -12.37
N VAL A 101 1.95 0.66 -12.05
CA VAL A 101 3.05 -0.21 -11.65
C VAL A 101 3.35 0.06 -10.17
N ALA A 102 3.35 -0.99 -9.37
CA ALA A 102 3.54 -0.87 -7.93
C ALA A 102 4.60 -1.83 -7.40
N VAL A 103 5.32 -1.41 -6.37
CA VAL A 103 6.12 -2.28 -5.53
C VAL A 103 5.44 -2.40 -4.16
N ALA A 104 5.04 -3.63 -3.82
CA ALA A 104 4.29 -3.92 -2.59
C ALA A 104 4.87 -5.12 -1.81
N GLY A 105 6.08 -5.52 -2.13
CA GLY A 105 6.70 -6.66 -1.46
C GLY A 105 7.68 -7.45 -2.34
N PRO A 106 7.97 -8.71 -1.92
CA PRO A 106 7.36 -9.48 -0.83
C PRO A 106 7.68 -9.02 0.61
N GLY A 107 8.69 -8.17 0.80
CA GLY A 107 9.04 -7.56 2.08
C GLY A 107 8.67 -6.07 2.14
N GLU A 108 9.62 -5.24 2.58
CA GLU A 108 9.46 -3.78 2.69
C GLU A 108 10.13 -3.06 1.52
N PRO A 109 9.36 -2.43 0.62
CA PRO A 109 9.92 -1.77 -0.56
C PRO A 109 11.02 -0.75 -0.25
N LEU A 110 10.85 0.10 0.75
CA LEU A 110 11.82 1.16 1.05
C LEU A 110 13.10 0.65 1.72
N TYR A 111 13.13 -0.62 2.11
CA TYR A 111 14.34 -1.29 2.66
C TYR A 111 15.14 -2.05 1.59
N ASN A 112 14.82 -1.86 0.31
CA ASN A 112 15.43 -2.56 -0.81
C ASN A 112 15.77 -1.60 -1.95
N GLU A 113 17.05 -1.41 -2.25
CA GLU A 113 17.53 -0.55 -3.34
C GLU A 113 16.94 -0.92 -4.71
N ALA A 114 16.64 -2.20 -4.92
CA ALA A 114 15.99 -2.69 -6.13
C ALA A 114 14.64 -1.99 -6.41
N THR A 115 13.92 -1.54 -5.39
CA THR A 115 12.68 -0.79 -5.54
C THR A 115 12.90 0.54 -6.26
N PHE A 116 13.89 1.30 -5.83
CA PHE A 116 14.19 2.63 -6.38
C PHE A 116 14.74 2.52 -7.81
N GLU A 117 15.63 1.56 -8.05
CA GLU A 117 16.15 1.30 -9.39
C GLU A 117 15.04 0.83 -10.35
N THR A 118 14.10 0.00 -9.88
CA THR A 118 12.94 -0.41 -10.66
C THR A 118 12.07 0.80 -11.02
N PHE A 119 11.76 1.69 -10.08
CA PHE A 119 10.99 2.89 -10.36
C PHE A 119 11.71 3.83 -11.34
N ARG A 120 13.03 3.97 -11.23
CA ARG A 120 13.83 4.75 -12.18
C ARG A 120 13.69 4.21 -13.61
N LEU A 121 13.95 2.92 -13.80
CA LEU A 121 13.89 2.26 -15.11
C LEU A 121 12.49 2.32 -15.72
N VAL A 122 11.46 2.02 -14.92
CA VAL A 122 10.07 2.04 -15.39
C VAL A 122 9.60 3.46 -15.68
N GLY A 123 9.91 4.42 -14.80
CA GLY A 123 9.51 5.82 -14.97
C GLY A 123 10.12 6.48 -16.21
N GLU A 124 11.40 6.19 -16.50
CA GLU A 124 12.08 6.66 -17.72
C GLU A 124 11.43 6.12 -19.00
N LYS A 125 11.09 4.83 -19.02
CA LYS A 125 10.54 4.18 -20.23
C LYS A 125 9.03 4.39 -20.39
N TYR A 126 8.29 4.44 -19.29
CA TYR A 126 6.83 4.52 -19.26
C TYR A 126 6.32 5.70 -18.41
N PRO A 127 6.60 6.96 -18.77
CA PRO A 127 6.31 8.14 -17.95
C PRO A 127 4.81 8.41 -17.73
N LYS A 128 3.93 7.72 -18.44
CA LYS A 128 2.47 7.84 -18.30
C LYS A 128 1.89 6.84 -17.27
N LEU A 129 2.66 5.85 -16.85
CA LEU A 129 2.23 4.92 -15.81
C LEU A 129 2.23 5.60 -14.44
N ILE A 130 1.28 5.23 -13.62
CA ILE A 130 1.21 5.65 -12.22
C ILE A 130 2.15 4.75 -11.43
N LEU A 131 3.20 5.30 -10.84
CA LEU A 131 4.09 4.58 -9.94
C LEU A 131 3.53 4.64 -8.53
N CYS A 132 3.41 3.47 -7.89
CA CYS A 132 2.82 3.31 -6.57
C CYS A 132 3.73 2.46 -5.67
N VAL A 133 3.86 2.84 -4.41
CA VAL A 133 4.59 2.06 -3.40
C VAL A 133 3.69 1.74 -2.22
N SER A 134 3.84 0.52 -1.68
CA SER A 134 3.19 0.13 -0.42
C SER A 134 4.26 -0.19 0.62
N THR A 135 4.25 0.53 1.74
CA THR A 135 5.32 0.51 2.75
C THR A 135 4.78 0.36 4.17
N ASN A 136 5.61 -0.16 5.06
CA ASN A 136 5.34 -0.09 6.50
C ASN A 136 5.52 1.33 7.10
N GLY A 137 6.10 2.26 6.33
CA GLY A 137 6.26 3.67 6.68
C GLY A 137 7.49 4.02 7.53
N LEU A 138 8.28 3.04 8.01
CA LEU A 138 9.44 3.33 8.86
C LEU A 138 10.51 4.18 8.15
N LEU A 139 10.76 3.93 6.86
CA LEU A 139 11.73 4.70 6.07
C LEU A 139 11.08 5.79 5.22
N LEU A 140 9.77 5.96 5.30
CA LEU A 140 9.07 6.90 4.43
C LEU A 140 9.56 8.36 4.58
N PRO A 141 9.76 8.93 5.79
CA PRO A 141 10.26 10.28 5.90
C PRO A 141 11.69 10.45 5.35
N ASP A 142 12.51 9.41 5.38
CA ASP A 142 13.89 9.46 4.90
C ASP A 142 13.97 9.32 3.36
N GLU A 143 13.04 8.58 2.74
CA GLU A 143 13.06 8.23 1.33
C GLU A 143 12.02 8.97 0.47
N ILE A 144 11.17 9.79 1.08
CA ILE A 144 10.05 10.43 0.38
C ILE A 144 10.52 11.39 -0.74
N GLU A 145 11.61 12.10 -0.53
CA GLU A 145 12.19 12.99 -1.54
C GLU A 145 12.70 12.19 -2.75
N ARG A 146 13.36 11.06 -2.48
CA ARG A 146 13.82 10.14 -3.53
C ARG A 146 12.65 9.54 -4.32
N LEU A 147 11.58 9.12 -3.63
CA LEU A 147 10.37 8.62 -4.27
C LEU A 147 9.73 9.68 -5.19
N ASP A 148 9.62 10.91 -4.71
CA ASP A 148 9.07 12.03 -5.47
C ASP A 148 9.90 12.32 -6.74
N SER A 149 11.23 12.35 -6.61
CA SER A 149 12.16 12.55 -7.73
C SER A 149 12.07 11.45 -8.79
N LEU A 150 11.69 10.24 -8.42
CA LEU A 150 11.46 9.09 -9.30
C LEU A 150 10.04 9.05 -9.90
N GLY A 151 9.20 10.04 -9.59
CA GLY A 151 7.83 10.13 -10.10
C GLY A 151 6.83 9.20 -9.41
N VAL A 152 7.17 8.64 -8.25
CA VAL A 152 6.22 7.90 -7.42
C VAL A 152 5.16 8.87 -6.91
N SER A 153 3.92 8.62 -7.26
CA SER A 153 2.82 9.56 -7.04
C SER A 153 1.72 9.04 -6.12
N ASN A 154 1.72 7.74 -5.87
CA ASN A 154 0.75 7.09 -5.01
C ASN A 154 1.48 6.28 -3.92
N VAL A 155 1.12 6.51 -2.67
CA VAL A 155 1.74 5.85 -1.52
C VAL A 155 0.67 5.17 -0.68
N THR A 156 0.92 3.92 -0.32
CA THR A 156 0.14 3.19 0.67
C THR A 156 1.00 2.97 1.90
N VAL A 157 0.52 3.38 3.07
CA VAL A 157 1.20 3.12 4.35
C VAL A 157 0.35 2.18 5.20
N THR A 158 0.97 1.16 5.78
CA THR A 158 0.29 0.33 6.78
C THR A 158 0.42 0.96 8.15
N LEU A 159 -0.70 1.38 8.74
CA LEU A 159 -0.79 1.99 10.07
C LEU A 159 -1.83 1.25 10.90
N ASN A 160 -1.39 0.51 11.91
CA ASN A 160 -2.25 -0.36 12.73
C ASN A 160 -2.51 0.18 14.14
N ALA A 161 -1.83 1.24 14.55
CA ALA A 161 -2.05 1.94 15.82
C ALA A 161 -1.61 3.40 15.72
N VAL A 162 -2.25 4.26 16.51
CA VAL A 162 -1.83 5.65 16.79
C VAL A 162 -1.60 5.87 18.28
N ASP A 163 -1.61 4.79 19.05
CA ASP A 163 -1.14 4.69 20.43
C ASP A 163 0.02 3.68 20.47
N PRO A 164 1.24 4.11 20.89
CA PRO A 164 2.39 3.22 20.97
C PRO A 164 2.17 2.03 21.93
N ASN A 165 1.29 2.15 22.94
CA ASN A 165 0.96 1.03 23.82
C ASN A 165 0.20 -0.09 23.10
N ILE A 166 -0.60 0.23 22.09
CA ILE A 166 -1.22 -0.76 21.20
C ILE A 166 -0.18 -1.25 20.18
N GLY A 167 0.62 -0.33 19.64
CA GLY A 167 1.67 -0.66 18.67
C GLY A 167 2.68 -1.69 19.16
N LYS A 168 3.13 -1.61 20.43
CA LYS A 168 4.08 -2.58 21.01
C LYS A 168 3.55 -4.02 21.09
N GLU A 169 2.22 -4.20 21.10
CA GLU A 169 1.60 -5.53 21.05
C GLU A 169 1.56 -6.08 19.60
N ILE A 170 1.60 -5.20 18.59
CA ILE A 170 1.50 -5.56 17.20
C ILE A 170 2.87 -5.86 16.59
N TYR A 171 3.90 -5.11 16.97
CA TYR A 171 5.23 -5.20 16.39
C TYR A 171 6.24 -5.79 17.37
N GLU A 172 6.90 -6.89 16.99
CA GLU A 172 7.95 -7.51 17.80
C GLU A 172 9.19 -6.63 17.86
N HIS A 173 9.60 -6.12 16.70
CA HIS A 173 10.75 -5.22 16.59
C HIS A 173 10.73 -4.41 15.29
N VAL A 174 11.51 -3.33 15.31
CA VAL A 174 11.88 -2.57 14.12
C VAL A 174 13.40 -2.44 14.06
N ILE A 175 13.95 -2.36 12.85
CA ILE A 175 15.37 -2.13 12.58
C ILE A 175 15.49 -0.79 11.87
N TYR A 176 16.12 0.18 12.53
CA TYR A 176 16.34 1.51 11.97
C TYR A 176 17.77 1.97 12.23
N ALA A 177 18.42 2.56 11.22
CA ALA A 177 19.83 3.00 11.26
C ALA A 177 20.79 1.91 11.81
N GLY A 178 20.56 0.63 11.45
CA GLY A 178 21.38 -0.49 11.89
C GLY A 178 21.13 -0.97 13.32
N LYS A 179 20.24 -0.31 14.09
CA LYS A 179 19.88 -0.69 15.46
C LYS A 179 18.52 -1.37 15.50
N LYS A 180 18.40 -2.41 16.31
CA LYS A 180 17.12 -3.10 16.60
C LYS A 180 16.46 -2.48 17.83
N TYR A 181 15.19 -2.09 17.68
CA TYR A 181 14.32 -1.55 18.73
C TYR A 181 13.19 -2.55 19.03
N THR A 182 12.71 -2.60 20.27
CA THR A 182 11.65 -3.51 20.72
C THR A 182 10.69 -2.81 21.66
N GLY A 183 9.51 -3.40 21.89
CA GLY A 183 8.53 -2.90 22.84
C GLY A 183 8.05 -1.49 22.53
N LEU A 184 7.92 -0.65 23.57
CA LEU A 184 7.38 0.71 23.44
C LEU A 184 8.27 1.60 22.55
N GLU A 185 9.58 1.55 22.71
CA GLU A 185 10.55 2.32 21.91
C GLU A 185 10.41 2.03 20.40
N ALA A 186 10.21 0.76 20.03
CA ALA A 186 9.97 0.37 18.64
C ALA A 186 8.64 0.92 18.10
N ALA A 187 7.59 0.88 18.91
CA ALA A 187 6.27 1.36 18.54
C ALA A 187 6.23 2.89 18.39
N GLU A 188 6.88 3.62 19.29
CA GLU A 188 7.02 5.08 19.24
C GLU A 188 7.80 5.52 18.00
N LEU A 189 8.95 4.89 17.73
CA LEU A 189 9.77 5.17 16.56
C LEU A 189 9.00 4.93 15.26
N LEU A 190 8.36 3.77 15.13
CA LEU A 190 7.59 3.44 13.93
C LEU A 190 6.43 4.42 13.72
N LEU A 191 5.68 4.73 14.77
CA LEU A 191 4.55 5.66 14.70
C LEU A 191 4.98 7.07 14.31
N ASP A 192 6.05 7.60 14.91
CA ASP A 192 6.60 8.92 14.57
C ASP A 192 6.93 8.99 13.07
N HIS A 193 7.68 7.99 12.56
CA HIS A 193 8.07 7.93 11.16
C HIS A 193 6.86 7.78 10.23
N GLN A 194 5.89 6.96 10.58
CA GLN A 194 4.65 6.79 9.81
C GLN A 194 3.88 8.10 9.70
N LEU A 195 3.69 8.81 10.81
CA LEU A 195 2.93 10.07 10.80
C LEU A 195 3.66 11.18 10.04
N ARG A 196 4.97 11.34 10.23
CA ARG A 196 5.80 12.30 9.49
C ARG A 196 5.82 11.99 8.00
N GLY A 197 5.99 10.71 7.66
CA GLY A 197 5.98 10.27 6.25
C GLY A 197 4.63 10.49 5.57
N LEU A 198 3.51 10.25 6.26
CA LEU A 198 2.17 10.53 5.75
C LEU A 198 1.95 12.02 5.51
N GLU A 199 2.33 12.86 6.46
CA GLU A 199 2.21 14.33 6.36
C GLU A 199 3.04 14.86 5.17
N GLU A 200 4.28 14.41 5.04
CA GLU A 200 5.17 14.81 3.97
C GLU A 200 4.68 14.34 2.59
N ALA A 201 4.16 13.11 2.49
CA ALA A 201 3.58 12.59 1.25
C ALA A 201 2.38 13.44 0.78
N VAL A 202 1.51 13.82 1.70
CA VAL A 202 0.37 14.70 1.40
C VAL A 202 0.86 16.10 0.99
N ARG A 203 1.85 16.66 1.68
CA ARG A 203 2.44 17.96 1.36
C ARG A 203 3.04 17.98 -0.06
N ARG A 204 3.63 16.86 -0.51
CA ARG A 204 4.16 16.67 -1.87
C ARG A 204 3.08 16.32 -2.89
N LYS A 205 1.79 16.43 -2.53
CA LYS A 205 0.65 16.12 -3.41
C LYS A 205 0.60 14.68 -3.92
N MET A 206 1.23 13.74 -3.22
CA MET A 206 1.03 12.32 -3.47
C MET A 206 -0.38 11.90 -3.04
N ILE A 207 -0.95 10.93 -3.72
CA ILE A 207 -2.23 10.34 -3.31
C ILE A 207 -1.97 9.25 -2.29
N VAL A 208 -2.42 9.47 -1.06
CA VAL A 208 -2.10 8.59 0.07
C VAL A 208 -3.28 7.71 0.44
N LYS A 209 -2.99 6.41 0.57
CA LYS A 209 -3.87 5.41 1.14
C LYS A 209 -3.25 4.88 2.44
N VAL A 210 -4.09 4.58 3.42
CA VAL A 210 -3.66 3.85 4.62
C VAL A 210 -4.33 2.49 4.65
N ASN A 211 -3.53 1.43 4.78
CA ASN A 211 -4.00 0.11 5.15
C ASN A 211 -3.99 -0.03 6.68
N THR A 212 -5.06 -0.58 7.24
CA THR A 212 -5.17 -0.89 8.67
C THR A 212 -5.64 -2.34 8.81
N VAL A 213 -4.83 -3.19 9.41
CA VAL A 213 -5.22 -4.56 9.73
C VAL A 213 -6.14 -4.52 10.95
N LEU A 214 -7.35 -5.04 10.82
CA LEU A 214 -8.29 -5.22 11.93
C LEU A 214 -7.89 -6.47 12.71
N ILE A 215 -7.32 -6.27 13.89
CA ILE A 215 -6.79 -7.30 14.78
C ILE A 215 -7.71 -7.38 16.00
N PRO A 216 -8.64 -8.36 16.06
CA PRO A 216 -9.57 -8.48 17.16
C PRO A 216 -8.85 -8.57 18.51
N THR A 217 -9.43 -7.93 19.51
CA THR A 217 -8.93 -7.84 20.90
C THR A 217 -7.66 -6.99 21.09
N ILE A 218 -7.03 -6.52 20.03
CA ILE A 218 -5.81 -5.70 20.09
C ILE A 218 -6.06 -4.26 19.63
N ASN A 219 -6.53 -4.07 18.37
CA ASN A 219 -6.76 -2.72 17.86
C ASN A 219 -8.20 -2.46 17.38
N ASP A 220 -9.10 -3.40 17.49
CA ASP A 220 -10.50 -3.28 17.04
C ASP A 220 -11.22 -2.08 17.65
N GLY A 221 -11.04 -1.82 18.96
CA GLY A 221 -11.55 -0.62 19.63
C GLY A 221 -10.83 0.69 19.27
N HIS A 222 -9.68 0.62 18.57
CA HIS A 222 -8.80 1.76 18.32
C HIS A 222 -8.84 2.26 16.85
N ILE A 223 -9.46 1.51 15.93
CA ILE A 223 -9.43 1.86 14.49
C ILE A 223 -10.09 3.21 14.19
N MET A 224 -11.10 3.60 14.96
CA MET A 224 -11.72 4.93 14.82
C MET A 224 -10.72 6.07 15.11
N ASP A 225 -9.82 5.91 16.07
CA ASP A 225 -8.81 6.91 16.38
C ASP A 225 -7.76 7.00 15.27
N ILE A 226 -7.35 5.86 14.70
CA ILE A 226 -6.52 5.81 13.50
C ILE A 226 -7.21 6.60 12.38
N THR A 227 -8.49 6.32 12.10
CA THR A 227 -9.27 6.95 11.05
C THR A 227 -9.33 8.47 11.21
N LYS A 228 -9.62 8.95 12.42
CA LYS A 228 -9.63 10.39 12.72
C LYS A 228 -8.26 11.02 12.54
N ARG A 229 -7.18 10.32 12.94
CA ARG A 229 -5.80 10.82 12.80
C ARG A 229 -5.40 10.98 11.36
N ILE A 230 -5.59 9.93 10.54
CA ILE A 230 -5.17 9.95 9.12
C ILE A 230 -6.02 10.90 8.28
N LYS A 231 -7.31 11.08 8.61
CA LYS A 231 -8.15 12.09 7.98
C LYS A 231 -7.59 13.51 8.18
N ARG A 232 -7.17 13.85 9.40
CA ARG A 232 -6.56 15.16 9.70
C ARG A 232 -5.24 15.39 8.93
N LEU A 233 -4.50 14.32 8.60
CA LEU A 233 -3.31 14.39 7.78
C LEU A 233 -3.58 14.52 6.27
N GLY A 234 -4.85 14.45 5.83
CA GLY A 234 -5.19 14.56 4.42
C GLY A 234 -5.10 13.24 3.62
N VAL A 235 -5.05 12.10 4.31
CA VAL A 235 -5.10 10.78 3.64
C VAL A 235 -6.39 10.64 2.84
N TYR A 236 -6.27 10.22 1.58
CA TYR A 236 -7.40 10.13 0.66
C TYR A 236 -8.39 9.02 0.98
N ILE A 237 -7.88 7.83 1.31
CA ILE A 237 -8.71 6.63 1.51
C ILE A 237 -8.07 5.69 2.53
N GLN A 238 -8.90 5.06 3.36
CA GLN A 238 -8.48 3.99 4.26
C GLN A 238 -8.97 2.64 3.75
N ASN A 239 -8.16 1.59 3.93
CA ASN A 239 -8.50 0.21 3.64
C ASN A 239 -8.37 -0.63 4.92
N VAL A 240 -9.49 -1.03 5.49
CA VAL A 240 -9.51 -1.98 6.61
C VAL A 240 -9.38 -3.40 6.07
N MET A 241 -8.31 -4.09 6.45
CA MET A 241 -8.00 -5.45 6.04
C MET A 241 -8.24 -6.43 7.19
N PRO A 242 -8.78 -7.62 6.92
CA PRO A 242 -8.91 -8.62 7.97
C PRO A 242 -7.53 -9.16 8.37
N LEU A 243 -7.36 -9.45 9.65
CA LEU A 243 -6.22 -10.22 10.14
C LEU A 243 -6.13 -11.56 9.38
N ILE A 244 -4.92 -11.91 8.96
CA ILE A 244 -4.58 -13.27 8.55
C ILE A 244 -3.76 -13.85 9.70
N PRO A 245 -4.32 -14.80 10.49
CA PRO A 245 -3.68 -15.31 11.69
C PRO A 245 -2.42 -16.10 11.37
N GLN A 246 -1.26 -15.57 11.73
CA GLN A 246 0.05 -16.19 11.54
C GLN A 246 0.98 -15.83 12.70
N TYR A 247 2.10 -16.51 12.78
CA TYR A 247 3.18 -16.26 13.74
C TYR A 247 2.64 -16.17 15.18
N ARG A 248 2.93 -15.10 15.92
CA ARG A 248 2.46 -14.93 17.31
C ARG A 248 0.95 -14.74 17.42
N PHE A 249 0.29 -14.28 16.34
CA PHE A 249 -1.16 -14.11 16.29
C PHE A 249 -1.89 -15.29 15.65
N ALA A 250 -1.23 -16.44 15.45
CA ALA A 250 -1.86 -17.66 14.91
C ALA A 250 -3.04 -18.16 15.75
N HIS A 251 -3.10 -17.80 17.03
CA HIS A 251 -4.16 -18.17 17.97
C HIS A 251 -5.39 -17.24 17.92
N LEU A 252 -5.28 -16.08 17.28
CA LEU A 252 -6.39 -15.13 17.17
C LEU A 252 -7.36 -15.54 16.08
N SER A 253 -8.65 -15.32 16.32
CA SER A 253 -9.67 -15.48 15.30
C SER A 253 -9.69 -14.26 14.35
N PRO A 254 -9.68 -14.44 13.02
CA PRO A 254 -9.82 -13.32 12.11
C PRO A 254 -11.23 -12.71 12.22
N PRO A 255 -11.41 -11.41 11.94
CA PRO A 255 -12.73 -10.83 11.88
C PRO A 255 -13.55 -11.46 10.75
N THR A 256 -14.83 -11.68 10.99
CA THR A 256 -15.77 -12.13 9.96
C THR A 256 -15.97 -11.02 8.90
N PRO A 257 -16.44 -11.39 7.69
CA PRO A 257 -16.80 -10.38 6.69
C PRO A 257 -17.88 -9.39 7.16
N ALA A 258 -18.78 -9.82 8.07
CA ALA A 258 -19.82 -8.96 8.64
C ALA A 258 -19.23 -7.94 9.63
N GLU A 259 -18.37 -8.39 10.55
CA GLU A 259 -17.67 -7.51 11.49
C GLU A 259 -16.81 -6.48 10.77
N LYS A 260 -16.02 -6.91 9.78
CA LYS A 260 -15.24 -5.99 8.95
C LYS A 260 -16.14 -4.95 8.27
N ARG A 261 -17.29 -5.35 7.69
CA ARG A 261 -18.23 -4.41 7.06
C ARG A 261 -18.80 -3.42 8.07
N ALA A 262 -19.20 -3.89 9.24
CA ALA A 262 -19.73 -3.03 10.30
C ALA A 262 -18.70 -1.96 10.72
N VAL A 263 -17.44 -2.36 10.91
CA VAL A 263 -16.34 -1.41 11.17
C VAL A 263 -16.21 -0.40 10.01
N GLN A 264 -16.16 -0.86 8.77
CA GLN A 264 -16.06 0.03 7.61
C GLN A 264 -17.26 0.99 7.48
N ASP A 265 -18.48 0.58 7.88
CA ASP A 265 -19.67 1.43 7.85
C ASP A 265 -19.56 2.57 8.86
N GLU A 266 -19.08 2.31 10.06
CA GLU A 266 -18.82 3.33 11.07
C GLU A 266 -17.70 4.31 10.62
N LEU A 267 -16.61 3.78 10.10
CA LEU A 267 -15.48 4.60 9.64
C LEU A 267 -15.84 5.45 8.40
N ALA A 268 -16.75 4.96 7.56
CA ALA A 268 -17.22 5.68 6.38
C ALA A 268 -17.95 7.01 6.74
N LYS A 269 -18.48 7.13 7.95
CA LYS A 269 -19.03 8.40 8.48
C LYS A 269 -17.96 9.46 8.68
N VAL A 270 -16.70 9.04 8.78
CA VAL A 270 -15.54 9.91 9.02
C VAL A 270 -14.73 10.14 7.75
N MET A 271 -14.34 9.09 7.03
CA MET A 271 -13.56 9.19 5.80
C MET A 271 -13.84 8.04 4.84
N LYS A 272 -13.46 8.23 3.57
CA LYS A 272 -13.63 7.25 2.51
C LYS A 272 -12.97 5.91 2.85
N GLN A 273 -13.72 4.82 2.65
CA GLN A 273 -13.26 3.44 2.86
C GLN A 273 -13.13 2.69 1.54
N MET A 274 -12.02 1.94 1.38
CA MET A 274 -11.83 1.03 0.25
C MET A 274 -12.59 -0.29 0.53
N ARG A 275 -13.68 -0.55 -0.20
CA ARG A 275 -14.51 -1.74 -0.02
C ARG A 275 -14.22 -2.84 -1.05
N HIS A 276 -13.54 -2.49 -2.12
CA HIS A 276 -13.24 -3.37 -3.28
C HIS A 276 -11.84 -4.01 -3.23
N CYS A 277 -11.16 -3.95 -2.10
CA CYS A 277 -9.85 -4.60 -1.91
C CYS A 277 -9.98 -6.13 -2.04
N ARG A 278 -9.06 -6.76 -2.79
CA ARG A 278 -9.00 -8.21 -3.03
C ARG A 278 -7.76 -8.86 -2.43
N GLN A 279 -6.93 -8.12 -1.69
CA GLN A 279 -5.66 -8.60 -1.15
C GLN A 279 -4.83 -9.28 -2.25
N CYS A 280 -4.25 -8.48 -3.12
CA CYS A 280 -3.48 -8.96 -4.27
C CYS A 280 -2.21 -9.72 -3.83
N ARG A 281 -1.59 -10.48 -4.74
CA ARG A 281 -0.24 -10.99 -4.56
C ARG A 281 0.79 -9.88 -4.83
N SER A 282 2.03 -10.04 -4.34
CA SER A 282 3.11 -9.07 -4.59
C SER A 282 3.65 -9.12 -6.03
N ASP A 283 3.21 -10.10 -6.82
CA ASP A 283 3.49 -10.29 -8.24
C ASP A 283 2.20 -10.21 -9.12
N ALA A 284 1.11 -9.67 -8.59
CA ALA A 284 -0.18 -9.65 -9.25
C ALA A 284 -0.21 -8.76 -10.50
N ILE A 285 -0.76 -9.25 -11.59
CA ILE A 285 -0.93 -8.53 -12.86
C ILE A 285 -2.40 -8.62 -13.29
N GLY A 286 -3.01 -7.50 -13.66
CA GLY A 286 -4.38 -7.47 -14.17
C GLY A 286 -5.32 -6.54 -13.40
N LYS A 287 -6.62 -6.72 -13.57
CA LYS A 287 -7.66 -6.04 -12.81
C LYS A 287 -7.83 -6.67 -11.42
N LEU A 288 -8.37 -5.91 -10.46
CA LEU A 288 -8.59 -6.44 -9.12
C LEU A 288 -9.54 -7.64 -9.14
N GLY A 289 -9.07 -8.79 -8.65
CA GLY A 289 -9.81 -10.05 -8.64
C GLY A 289 -9.82 -10.82 -9.96
N CYS A 290 -9.12 -10.33 -10.98
CA CYS A 290 -8.90 -10.98 -12.28
C CYS A 290 -7.41 -10.93 -12.61
N ASP A 291 -6.61 -11.61 -11.79
CA ASP A 291 -5.16 -11.67 -11.95
C ASP A 291 -4.76 -12.64 -13.07
N VAL A 292 -3.85 -12.22 -13.94
CA VAL A 292 -3.37 -12.97 -15.11
C VAL A 292 -1.86 -13.24 -15.07
N GLN A 293 -1.19 -13.03 -13.93
CA GLN A 293 0.26 -13.21 -13.80
C GLN A 293 0.74 -14.57 -14.26
N GLN A 294 -0.06 -15.63 -14.09
CA GLN A 294 0.31 -17.00 -14.53
C GLN A 294 0.53 -17.12 -16.04
N GLU A 295 -0.05 -16.23 -16.84
CA GLU A 295 0.15 -16.20 -18.28
C GLU A 295 1.57 -15.74 -18.64
N PHE A 296 2.12 -14.87 -17.79
CA PHE A 296 3.47 -14.32 -17.94
C PHE A 296 4.54 -15.22 -17.29
N ASP A 297 4.21 -15.95 -16.23
CA ASP A 297 5.12 -16.90 -15.58
C ASP A 297 5.42 -18.14 -16.45
N LYS A 298 4.52 -18.48 -17.37
CA LYS A 298 4.68 -19.63 -18.27
C LYS A 298 5.59 -19.36 -19.45
N SER A 299 5.76 -18.10 -19.88
CA SER A 299 6.62 -17.73 -21.00
C SER A 299 8.09 -17.97 -20.70
N GLU A 300 8.51 -17.86 -19.43
CA GLU A 300 9.89 -18.16 -19.02
C GLU A 300 10.26 -19.66 -19.03
N LYS A 301 9.25 -20.57 -19.00
CA LYS A 301 9.49 -22.02 -19.02
C LYS A 301 9.65 -22.58 -20.44
N ALA A 302 9.18 -21.86 -21.46
CA ALA A 302 9.25 -22.29 -22.85
C ALA A 302 10.64 -22.03 -23.49
N ASP A 303 11.37 -21.00 -23.00
CA ASP A 303 12.71 -20.65 -23.52
C ASP A 303 13.86 -21.42 -22.86
N LYS A 304 13.57 -22.28 -21.88
CA LYS A 304 14.59 -23.10 -21.17
C LYS A 304 14.47 -24.61 -21.45
N SER A 305 13.70 -25.02 -22.47
CA SER A 305 13.56 -26.43 -22.89
C SER A 305 14.23 -26.71 -24.22
#